data_0a1b2bd05bddf427aa5fad1f0e72d935
#
_entry.id   0a1b2bd05bddf427aa5fad1f0e72d935
#
_cell.length_a   1.000
_cell.length_b   1.000
_cell.length_c   1.000
_cell.angle_alpha   90.00
_cell.angle_beta   90.00
_cell.angle_gamma   90.00
#
_symmetry.space_group_name_H-M   'P 1'
#
loop_
_entity.id
_entity.type
_entity.pdbx_description
1 polymer ?
#
loop_
_entity_poly.entity_id
_entity_poly.type
_entity_poly.pdbx_seq_one_letter_code
_entity_poly.pdbx_strand_id
1 'polypeptide(L)'
;GEALPITVLGGGTNVLIADDGLRGIVLRLSGELATPEFGAVEGGACRAMVGAGALNATLVARALELGLTGVEFLGTIPGTFGGALIMNAGAHGGEIGPFVARVELIDHQRQVVWRTGADCGFAYRHSGFAAGEILTRGEILVPSGDAVAARKHLAEMREARKRTQPIGEPNAGSIFKNPP
;
A
#
# COMPACT_ATOMS: atom_id res chain seq x y z
N GLY A 1 32.39 1.65 -13.96
CA GLY A 1 31.63 0.43 -13.73
C GLY A 1 30.19 0.67 -14.12
N GLU A 2 29.52 -0.30 -14.70
CA GLU A 2 28.09 -0.22 -15.01
C GLU A 2 27.28 -0.13 -13.70
N ALA A 3 26.30 0.76 -13.68
CA ALA A 3 25.39 0.86 -12.53
C ALA A 3 24.47 -0.37 -12.53
N LEU A 4 24.46 -1.13 -11.43
CA LEU A 4 23.52 -2.24 -11.27
C LEU A 4 22.09 -1.70 -11.12
N PRO A 5 21.12 -2.26 -11.85
CA PRO A 5 19.72 -1.91 -11.68
C PRO A 5 19.23 -2.28 -10.27
N ILE A 6 18.36 -1.45 -9.70
CA ILE A 6 17.72 -1.69 -8.41
C ILE A 6 16.24 -1.95 -8.64
N THR A 7 15.76 -3.08 -8.14
CA THR A 7 14.33 -3.43 -8.12
C THR A 7 13.84 -3.44 -6.69
N VAL A 8 12.85 -2.59 -6.37
CA VAL A 8 12.20 -2.60 -5.05
C VAL A 8 11.09 -3.63 -5.07
N LEU A 9 11.14 -4.59 -4.16
CA LEU A 9 10.14 -5.65 -4.04
C LEU A 9 9.42 -5.54 -2.69
N GLY A 10 8.12 -5.36 -2.73
CA GLY A 10 7.25 -5.42 -1.55
C GLY A 10 6.94 -6.86 -1.13
N GLY A 11 5.66 -7.18 -1.01
CA GLY A 11 5.20 -8.53 -0.67
C GLY A 11 5.29 -9.56 -1.80
N GLY A 12 5.67 -9.17 -3.01
CA GLY A 12 5.72 -10.07 -4.16
C GLY A 12 4.34 -10.50 -4.71
N THR A 13 3.28 -9.83 -4.28
CA THR A 13 1.89 -10.26 -4.54
C THR A 13 1.28 -9.72 -5.84
N ASN A 14 2.02 -8.87 -6.56
CA ASN A 14 1.57 -8.27 -7.83
C ASN A 14 2.75 -8.14 -8.81
N VAL A 15 3.61 -9.14 -8.87
CA VAL A 15 4.75 -9.18 -9.79
C VAL A 15 4.83 -10.54 -10.46
N LEU A 16 5.23 -10.54 -11.72
CA LEU A 16 5.62 -11.73 -12.46
C LEU A 16 7.10 -11.58 -12.83
N ILE A 17 7.91 -12.53 -12.39
CA ILE A 17 9.35 -12.54 -12.61
C ILE A 17 9.66 -13.72 -13.54
N ALA A 18 10.46 -13.49 -14.59
CA ALA A 18 10.90 -14.55 -15.49
C ALA A 18 11.74 -15.61 -14.74
N ASP A 19 11.81 -16.83 -15.28
CA ASP A 19 12.48 -17.97 -14.63
C ASP A 19 13.98 -17.73 -14.42
N ASP A 20 14.64 -16.95 -15.27
CA ASP A 20 16.04 -16.51 -15.12
C ASP A 20 16.22 -15.41 -14.07
N GLY A 21 15.14 -14.98 -13.41
CA GLY A 21 15.16 -14.04 -12.29
C GLY A 21 15.37 -12.58 -12.69
N LEU A 22 15.82 -11.79 -11.69
CA LEU A 22 16.10 -10.37 -11.86
C LEU A 22 17.61 -10.13 -11.83
N ARG A 23 18.12 -9.40 -12.82
CA ARG A 23 19.52 -8.96 -12.79
C ARG A 23 19.63 -7.68 -11.98
N GLY A 24 20.63 -7.60 -11.08
CA GLY A 24 20.86 -6.42 -10.26
C GLY A 24 20.62 -6.66 -8.77
N ILE A 25 20.22 -5.62 -8.07
CA ILE A 25 19.95 -5.61 -6.64
C ILE A 25 18.43 -5.64 -6.42
N VAL A 26 17.95 -6.60 -5.62
CA VAL A 26 16.57 -6.60 -5.13
C VAL A 26 16.55 -6.02 -3.73
N LEU A 27 15.85 -4.91 -3.56
CA LEU A 27 15.72 -4.20 -2.29
C LEU A 27 14.35 -4.48 -1.65
N ARG A 28 14.37 -4.88 -0.38
CA ARG A 28 13.17 -4.98 0.46
C ARG A 28 13.31 -4.05 1.66
N LEU A 29 12.28 -3.25 1.92
CA LEU A 29 12.26 -2.33 3.05
C LEU A 29 11.85 -3.07 4.33
N SER A 30 12.52 -2.76 5.44
CA SER A 30 12.33 -3.40 6.75
C SER A 30 12.58 -2.42 7.90
N GLY A 31 12.45 -2.88 9.15
CA GLY A 31 12.67 -2.06 10.34
C GLY A 31 11.69 -0.87 10.39
N GLU A 32 12.19 0.32 10.61
CA GLU A 32 11.38 1.56 10.67
C GLU A 32 10.62 1.81 9.35
N LEU A 33 11.22 1.47 8.21
CA LEU A 33 10.57 1.59 6.90
C LEU A 33 9.50 0.50 6.63
N ALA A 34 9.20 -0.35 7.60
CA ALA A 34 8.14 -1.35 7.54
C ALA A 34 7.15 -1.23 8.72
N THR A 35 7.15 -0.09 9.40
CA THR A 35 6.33 0.15 10.59
C THR A 35 5.34 1.28 10.35
N PRO A 36 4.06 1.13 10.73
CA PRO A 36 3.10 2.23 10.78
C PRO A 36 3.18 2.94 12.14
N GLU A 37 3.30 4.25 12.15
CA GLU A 37 3.28 5.12 13.32
C GLU A 37 2.05 6.02 13.26
N PHE A 38 1.28 6.07 14.33
CA PHE A 38 0.04 6.85 14.40
C PHE A 38 0.21 8.01 15.39
N GLY A 39 -0.15 9.21 14.96
CA GLY A 39 -0.21 10.39 15.78
C GLY A 39 -1.48 10.45 16.62
N ALA A 40 -1.75 11.59 17.23
CA ALA A 40 -3.00 11.86 17.92
C ALA A 40 -4.17 12.01 16.91
N VAL A 41 -5.39 11.73 17.38
CA VAL A 41 -6.60 12.04 16.62
C VAL A 41 -6.92 13.52 16.83
N GLU A 42 -6.91 14.29 15.76
CA GLU A 42 -7.21 15.71 15.75
C GLU A 42 -8.23 16.02 14.65
N GLY A 43 -9.24 16.80 14.94
CA GLY A 43 -10.29 17.15 13.96
C GLY A 43 -11.04 15.94 13.39
N GLY A 44 -11.11 14.81 14.12
CA GLY A 44 -11.79 13.60 13.68
C GLY A 44 -10.96 12.70 12.74
N ALA A 45 -9.66 12.95 12.59
CA ALA A 45 -8.73 12.12 11.83
C ALA A 45 -7.37 11.98 12.53
N CYS A 46 -6.65 10.93 12.21
CA CYS A 46 -5.28 10.68 12.67
C CYS A 46 -4.32 10.81 11.48
N ARG A 47 -3.20 11.49 11.68
CA ARG A 47 -2.06 11.42 10.76
C ARG A 47 -1.25 10.17 11.08
N ALA A 48 -1.09 9.29 10.12
CA ALA A 48 -0.25 8.11 10.25
C ALA A 48 0.93 8.21 9.29
N MET A 49 2.14 8.04 9.81
CA MET A 49 3.36 7.85 9.02
C MET A 49 3.58 6.35 8.83
N VAL A 50 3.58 5.90 7.59
CA VAL A 50 3.60 4.47 7.27
C VAL A 50 4.83 4.18 6.40
N GLY A 51 5.71 3.31 6.90
CA GLY A 51 6.83 2.82 6.11
C GLY A 51 6.35 2.02 4.90
N ALA A 52 6.97 2.23 3.73
CA ALA A 52 6.54 1.57 2.49
C ALA A 52 6.65 0.04 2.52
N GLY A 53 7.49 -0.51 3.41
CA GLY A 53 7.59 -1.96 3.68
C GLY A 53 6.53 -2.50 4.62
N ALA A 54 5.71 -1.66 5.27
CA ALA A 54 4.66 -2.09 6.20
C ALA A 54 3.61 -2.94 5.48
N LEU A 55 3.21 -4.06 6.10
CA LEU A 55 2.12 -4.87 5.54
C LEU A 55 0.79 -4.14 5.63
N ASN A 56 -0.01 -4.16 4.57
CA ASN A 56 -1.36 -3.58 4.56
C ASN A 56 -2.22 -4.13 5.71
N ALA A 57 -2.14 -5.43 5.97
CA ALA A 57 -2.88 -6.06 7.06
C ALA A 57 -2.48 -5.52 8.44
N THR A 58 -1.19 -5.26 8.67
CA THR A 58 -0.69 -4.67 9.93
C THR A 58 -1.16 -3.24 10.09
N LEU A 59 -1.09 -2.43 9.02
CA LEU A 59 -1.60 -1.06 9.01
C LEU A 59 -3.07 -1.01 9.42
N VAL A 60 -3.92 -1.84 8.78
CA VAL A 60 -5.36 -1.88 9.07
C VAL A 60 -5.65 -2.38 10.50
N ALA A 61 -4.95 -3.42 10.95
CA ALA A 61 -5.14 -3.94 12.31
C ALA A 61 -4.86 -2.86 13.36
N ARG A 62 -3.74 -2.13 13.21
CA ARG A 62 -3.37 -1.03 14.12
C ARG A 62 -4.34 0.15 14.05
N ALA A 63 -4.78 0.52 12.84
CA ALA A 63 -5.79 1.57 12.67
C ALA A 63 -7.09 1.22 13.43
N LEU A 64 -7.60 0.00 13.26
CA LEU A 64 -8.82 -0.46 13.96
C LEU A 64 -8.67 -0.58 15.48
N GLU A 65 -7.48 -0.91 15.99
CA GLU A 65 -7.18 -0.87 17.44
C GLU A 65 -7.31 0.53 18.01
N LEU A 66 -6.96 1.56 17.23
CA LEU A 66 -7.01 2.97 17.60
C LEU A 66 -8.36 3.66 17.29
N GLY A 67 -9.37 2.91 16.84
CA GLY A 67 -10.67 3.47 16.48
C GLY A 67 -10.66 4.25 15.16
N LEU A 68 -9.70 3.98 14.29
CA LEU A 68 -9.58 4.60 12.97
C LEU A 68 -10.22 3.70 11.90
N THR A 69 -10.87 4.31 10.91
CA THR A 69 -11.73 3.61 9.94
C THR A 69 -11.51 4.14 8.51
N GLY A 70 -12.13 3.47 7.53
CA GLY A 70 -12.07 3.89 6.11
C GLY A 70 -10.97 3.22 5.30
N VAL A 71 -9.97 2.61 5.97
CA VAL A 71 -8.86 1.90 5.30
C VAL A 71 -9.00 0.37 5.33
N GLU A 72 -10.16 -0.15 5.75
CA GLU A 72 -10.44 -1.59 5.94
C GLU A 72 -10.21 -2.40 4.66
N PHE A 73 -10.49 -1.83 3.50
CA PHE A 73 -10.30 -2.45 2.19
C PHE A 73 -8.85 -2.91 1.97
N LEU A 74 -7.86 -2.17 2.50
CA LEU A 74 -6.45 -2.57 2.43
C LEU A 74 -6.17 -3.88 3.17
N GLY A 75 -6.94 -4.19 4.22
CA GLY A 75 -6.84 -5.45 4.96
C GLY A 75 -7.25 -6.68 4.17
N THR A 76 -7.84 -6.50 2.98
CA THR A 76 -8.14 -7.55 2.02
C THR A 76 -7.11 -7.64 0.88
N ILE A 77 -6.18 -6.68 0.78
CA ILE A 77 -5.18 -6.60 -0.29
C ILE A 77 -3.83 -7.09 0.27
N PRO A 78 -3.31 -8.24 -0.16
CA PRO A 78 -2.01 -8.69 0.27
C PRO A 78 -0.90 -7.77 -0.27
N GLY A 79 0.19 -7.67 0.47
CA GLY A 79 1.34 -6.89 0.08
C GLY A 79 1.67 -5.77 1.06
N THR A 80 2.53 -4.85 0.61
CA THR A 80 3.03 -3.75 1.42
C THR A 80 2.39 -2.42 1.03
N PHE A 81 2.47 -1.46 1.94
CA PHE A 81 1.96 -0.11 1.75
C PHE A 81 2.59 0.59 0.54
N GLY A 82 3.91 0.44 0.34
CA GLY A 82 4.57 0.98 -0.86
C GLY A 82 4.02 0.39 -2.16
N GLY A 83 3.76 -0.92 -2.18
CA GLY A 83 3.07 -1.57 -3.30
C GLY A 83 1.65 -1.05 -3.49
N ALA A 84 0.94 -0.76 -2.39
CA ALA A 84 -0.39 -0.15 -2.44
C ALA A 84 -0.35 1.27 -3.03
N LEU A 85 0.65 2.09 -2.68
CA LEU A 85 0.85 3.42 -3.26
C LEU A 85 1.14 3.35 -4.76
N ILE A 86 2.08 2.49 -5.19
CA ILE A 86 2.45 2.34 -6.62
C ILE A 86 1.23 1.97 -7.48
N MET A 87 0.36 1.12 -6.97
CA MET A 87 -0.80 0.61 -7.71
C MET A 87 -2.09 1.41 -7.45
N ASN A 88 -2.06 2.46 -6.64
CA ASN A 88 -3.28 3.04 -6.09
C ASN A 88 -4.25 1.93 -5.68
N ALA A 89 -3.79 1.05 -4.79
CA ALA A 89 -4.49 -0.18 -4.48
C ALA A 89 -5.89 0.09 -3.97
N GLY A 90 -6.85 -0.65 -4.48
CA GLY A 90 -8.25 -0.52 -4.10
C GLY A 90 -9.01 -1.84 -4.21
N ALA A 91 -10.01 -1.97 -3.35
CA ALA A 91 -10.96 -3.09 -3.33
C ALA A 91 -12.26 -2.63 -2.65
N HIS A 92 -13.37 -3.30 -2.95
CA HIS A 92 -14.65 -3.03 -2.30
C HIS A 92 -15.10 -1.55 -2.34
N GLY A 93 -14.79 -0.84 -3.42
CA GLY A 93 -15.14 0.58 -3.61
C GLY A 93 -14.19 1.59 -2.96
N GLY A 94 -13.19 1.16 -2.17
CA GLY A 94 -12.15 2.02 -1.62
C GLY A 94 -10.84 1.96 -2.40
N GLU A 95 -10.05 3.02 -2.35
CA GLU A 95 -8.67 3.07 -2.86
C GLU A 95 -7.79 3.94 -1.96
N ILE A 96 -6.46 3.77 -2.02
CA ILE A 96 -5.55 4.41 -1.07
C ILE A 96 -5.31 5.90 -1.36
N GLY A 97 -5.34 6.32 -2.62
CA GLY A 97 -5.00 7.68 -3.03
C GLY A 97 -5.69 8.78 -2.22
N PRO A 98 -7.02 8.76 -1.98
CA PRO A 98 -7.73 9.76 -1.20
C PRO A 98 -7.24 9.95 0.25
N PHE A 99 -6.57 8.96 0.82
CA PHE A 99 -6.02 9.04 2.18
C PHE A 99 -4.62 9.63 2.22
N VAL A 100 -3.91 9.68 1.08
CA VAL A 100 -2.50 10.07 1.02
C VAL A 100 -2.35 11.59 1.10
N ALA A 101 -1.72 12.07 2.17
CA ALA A 101 -1.35 13.47 2.32
C ALA A 101 -0.06 13.79 1.55
N ARG A 102 0.97 12.94 1.71
CA ARG A 102 2.26 13.04 1.01
C ARG A 102 3.05 11.74 1.07
N VAL A 103 3.99 11.58 0.15
CA VAL A 103 4.88 10.41 0.07
C VAL A 103 6.33 10.88 0.06
N GLU A 104 7.16 10.25 0.89
CA GLU A 104 8.61 10.38 0.87
C GLU A 104 9.18 9.34 -0.09
N LEU A 105 10.08 9.76 -0.94
CA LEU A 105 10.75 8.88 -1.87
C LEU A 105 12.19 9.33 -2.13
N ILE A 106 13.01 8.42 -2.59
CA ILE A 106 14.34 8.69 -3.14
C ILE A 106 14.17 8.82 -4.66
N ASP A 107 14.53 9.97 -5.19
CA ASP A 107 14.42 10.29 -6.62
C ASP A 107 15.60 9.76 -7.46
N HIS A 108 15.60 10.07 -8.75
CA HIS A 108 16.66 9.69 -9.69
C HIS A 108 18.02 10.38 -9.40
N GLN A 109 18.01 11.52 -8.71
CA GLN A 109 19.20 12.22 -8.24
C GLN A 109 19.69 11.68 -6.89
N ARG A 110 19.04 10.62 -6.36
CA ARG A 110 19.32 10.02 -5.05
C ARG A 110 19.07 10.99 -3.89
N GLN A 111 18.16 11.93 -4.08
CA GLN A 111 17.72 12.84 -3.04
C GLN A 111 16.44 12.32 -2.39
N VAL A 112 16.32 12.51 -1.08
CA VAL A 112 15.08 12.26 -0.36
C VAL A 112 14.16 13.47 -0.58
N VAL A 113 13.02 13.23 -1.18
CA VAL A 113 12.03 14.26 -1.51
C VAL A 113 10.65 13.89 -1.02
N TRP A 114 9.81 14.88 -0.77
CA TRP A 114 8.40 14.70 -0.46
C TRP A 114 7.54 15.13 -1.65
N ARG A 115 6.57 14.29 -2.01
CA ARG A 115 5.57 14.58 -3.03
C ARG A 115 4.20 14.62 -2.38
N THR A 116 3.40 15.66 -2.62
CA THR A 116 2.03 15.76 -2.08
C THR A 116 1.14 14.68 -2.68
N GLY A 117 0.07 14.28 -1.98
CA GLY A 117 -0.88 13.29 -2.51
C GLY A 117 -1.48 13.72 -3.86
N ALA A 118 -1.73 15.02 -4.05
CA ALA A 118 -2.22 15.57 -5.32
C ALA A 118 -1.23 15.38 -6.48
N ASP A 119 0.08 15.46 -6.18
CA ASP A 119 1.15 15.32 -7.19
C ASP A 119 1.55 13.86 -7.44
N CYS A 120 1.01 12.91 -6.67
CA CYS A 120 1.28 11.47 -6.86
C CYS A 120 0.55 10.87 -8.07
N GLY A 121 -0.33 11.62 -8.75
CA GLY A 121 -0.97 11.17 -9.98
C GLY A 121 -1.81 9.90 -9.84
N PHE A 122 -2.50 9.73 -8.71
CA PHE A 122 -3.31 8.56 -8.45
C PHE A 122 -4.51 8.47 -9.41
N ALA A 123 -4.68 7.30 -10.03
CA ALA A 123 -5.80 6.94 -10.88
C ALA A 123 -6.10 5.44 -10.73
N TYR A 124 -7.14 4.94 -11.38
CA TYR A 124 -7.52 3.52 -11.26
C TYR A 124 -6.35 2.60 -11.61
N ARG A 125 -5.86 1.84 -10.62
CA ARG A 125 -4.70 0.93 -10.72
C ARG A 125 -3.45 1.61 -11.30
N HIS A 126 -3.24 2.87 -10.94
CA HIS A 126 -2.13 3.66 -11.44
C HIS A 126 -1.69 4.73 -10.41
N SER A 127 -0.41 5.09 -10.47
CA SER A 127 0.16 6.28 -9.83
C SER A 127 1.24 6.89 -10.73
N GLY A 128 1.58 8.15 -10.50
CA GLY A 128 2.58 8.90 -11.26
C GLY A 128 4.02 8.71 -10.78
N PHE A 129 4.31 7.67 -9.99
CA PHE A 129 5.69 7.39 -9.60
C PHE A 129 6.48 6.83 -10.77
N ALA A 130 7.68 7.37 -10.99
CA ALA A 130 8.53 6.96 -12.10
C ALA A 130 9.32 5.67 -11.79
N ALA A 131 9.66 4.92 -12.82
CA ALA A 131 10.54 3.77 -12.67
C ALA A 131 11.90 4.20 -12.11
N GLY A 132 12.38 3.55 -11.04
CA GLY A 132 13.63 3.91 -10.35
C GLY A 132 13.47 4.84 -9.16
N GLU A 133 12.31 5.45 -8.94
CA GLU A 133 11.98 6.08 -7.67
C GLU A 133 11.75 5.02 -6.58
N ILE A 134 12.25 5.26 -5.38
CA ILE A 134 12.12 4.33 -4.25
C ILE A 134 11.27 4.99 -3.17
N LEU A 135 10.01 4.56 -3.04
CA LEU A 135 9.13 5.01 -1.97
C LEU A 135 9.63 4.48 -0.64
N THR A 136 9.84 5.36 0.34
CA THR A 136 10.35 5.00 1.67
C THR A 136 9.25 5.01 2.72
N ARG A 137 8.37 6.01 2.71
CA ARG A 137 7.21 6.12 3.59
C ARG A 137 6.13 7.02 3.00
N GLY A 138 4.92 6.94 3.55
CA GLY A 138 3.85 7.85 3.21
C GLY A 138 3.11 8.33 4.45
N GLU A 139 2.66 9.58 4.42
CA GLU A 139 1.75 10.15 5.41
C GLU A 139 0.32 10.02 4.90
N ILE A 140 -0.54 9.39 5.67
CA ILE A 140 -1.97 9.26 5.37
C ILE A 140 -2.82 9.90 6.47
N LEU A 141 -4.01 10.36 6.08
CA LEU A 141 -5.04 10.85 6.99
C LEU A 141 -6.12 9.77 7.11
N VAL A 142 -6.25 9.19 8.29
CA VAL A 142 -7.21 8.12 8.57
C VAL A 142 -8.31 8.65 9.48
N PRO A 143 -9.58 8.67 9.06
CA PRO A 143 -10.68 9.15 9.89
C PRO A 143 -10.86 8.30 11.16
N SER A 144 -11.26 8.92 12.25
CA SER A 144 -11.81 8.22 13.42
C SER A 144 -13.26 7.81 13.17
N GLY A 145 -13.69 6.67 13.72
CA GLY A 145 -15.04 6.18 13.49
C GLY A 145 -15.40 4.99 14.37
N ASP A 146 -16.48 4.31 14.02
CA ASP A 146 -16.95 3.12 14.73
C ASP A 146 -16.09 1.90 14.39
N ALA A 147 -15.11 1.61 15.25
CA ALA A 147 -14.23 0.46 15.09
C ALA A 147 -14.96 -0.91 15.14
N VAL A 148 -16.12 -1.00 15.78
CA VAL A 148 -16.90 -2.24 15.83
C VAL A 148 -17.54 -2.50 14.46
N ALA A 149 -18.19 -1.48 13.90
CA ALA A 149 -18.76 -1.54 12.55
C ALA A 149 -17.65 -1.79 11.50
N ALA A 150 -16.50 -1.12 11.61
CA ALA A 150 -15.37 -1.28 10.71
C ALA A 150 -14.78 -2.71 10.73
N ARG A 151 -14.62 -3.32 11.93
CA ARG A 151 -14.19 -4.72 12.04
C ARG A 151 -15.18 -5.69 11.43
N LYS A 152 -16.47 -5.46 11.63
CA LYS A 152 -17.53 -6.26 11.00
C LYS A 152 -17.45 -6.15 9.48
N HIS A 153 -17.33 -4.95 8.96
CA HIS A 153 -17.19 -4.70 7.52
C HIS A 153 -15.95 -5.39 6.92
N LEU A 154 -14.79 -5.30 7.59
CA LEU A 154 -13.59 -6.02 7.17
C LEU A 154 -13.81 -7.54 7.13
N ALA A 155 -14.51 -8.10 8.11
CA ALA A 155 -14.83 -9.53 8.13
C ALA A 155 -15.73 -9.91 6.95
N GLU A 156 -16.75 -9.11 6.65
CA GLU A 156 -17.64 -9.32 5.50
C GLU A 156 -16.89 -9.26 4.16
N MET A 157 -15.98 -8.28 3.99
CA MET A 157 -15.11 -8.20 2.81
C MET A 157 -14.23 -9.45 2.65
N ARG A 158 -13.64 -9.95 3.75
CA ARG A 158 -12.80 -11.15 3.74
C ARG A 158 -13.61 -12.40 3.36
N GLU A 159 -14.82 -12.54 3.88
CA GLU A 159 -15.72 -13.65 3.51
C GLU A 159 -16.18 -13.55 2.05
N ALA A 160 -16.49 -12.34 1.56
CA ALA A 160 -16.80 -12.14 0.16
C ALA A 160 -15.62 -12.56 -0.74
N ARG A 161 -14.40 -12.19 -0.36
CA ARG A 161 -13.19 -12.60 -1.08
C ARG A 161 -12.99 -14.11 -1.10
N LYS A 162 -13.20 -14.82 0.02
CA LYS A 162 -13.10 -16.28 0.08
C LYS A 162 -14.09 -16.97 -0.85
N ARG A 163 -15.30 -16.39 -1.02
CA ARG A 163 -16.31 -16.95 -1.91
C ARG A 163 -16.03 -16.74 -3.40
N THR A 164 -15.32 -15.66 -3.74
CA THR A 164 -15.11 -15.22 -5.12
C THR A 164 -13.72 -15.51 -5.67
N GLN A 165 -12.77 -15.89 -4.83
CA GLN A 165 -11.38 -16.13 -5.23
C GLN A 165 -10.88 -17.49 -4.70
N PRO A 166 -10.07 -18.23 -5.47
CA PRO A 166 -9.50 -19.53 -5.06
C PRO A 166 -8.34 -19.34 -4.07
N ILE A 167 -8.64 -18.82 -2.86
CA ILE A 167 -7.61 -18.46 -1.86
C ILE A 167 -6.82 -19.67 -1.37
N GLY A 168 -7.39 -20.87 -1.42
CA GLY A 168 -6.75 -22.11 -0.99
C GLY A 168 -5.79 -22.71 -2.00
N GLU A 169 -5.69 -22.14 -3.19
CA GLU A 169 -4.88 -22.66 -4.29
C GLU A 169 -3.86 -21.61 -4.77
N PRO A 170 -2.68 -22.01 -5.29
CA PRO A 170 -1.78 -21.09 -5.96
C PRO A 170 -2.50 -20.37 -7.10
N ASN A 171 -2.53 -19.04 -7.06
CA ASN A 171 -3.17 -18.24 -8.10
C ASN A 171 -2.40 -16.92 -8.31
N ALA A 172 -2.51 -16.37 -9.50
CA ALA A 172 -1.85 -15.11 -9.87
C ALA A 172 -2.67 -13.85 -9.53
N GLY A 173 -3.83 -14.00 -8.88
CA GLY A 173 -4.77 -12.89 -8.64
C GLY A 173 -5.39 -12.37 -9.94
N SER A 174 -5.86 -11.12 -9.91
CA SER A 174 -6.40 -10.47 -11.11
C SER A 174 -5.27 -9.94 -11.99
N ILE A 175 -5.09 -10.55 -13.16
CA ILE A 175 -4.04 -10.19 -14.13
C ILE A 175 -4.46 -8.98 -14.98
N PHE A 176 -5.75 -8.85 -15.26
CA PHE A 176 -6.31 -7.79 -16.10
C PHE A 176 -7.01 -6.72 -15.26
N LYS A 177 -6.96 -5.47 -15.73
CA LYS A 177 -7.82 -4.39 -15.22
C LYS A 177 -9.26 -4.66 -15.65
N ASN A 178 -10.22 -4.30 -14.79
CA ASN A 178 -11.62 -4.32 -15.20
C ASN A 178 -11.82 -3.29 -16.32
N PRO A 179 -12.68 -3.59 -17.31
CA PRO A 179 -13.06 -2.61 -18.32
C PRO A 179 -13.80 -1.43 -17.67
N PRO A 180 -13.80 -0.25 -18.30
CA PRO A 180 -14.54 0.91 -17.84
C PRO A 180 -16.05 0.66 -17.84
#